data_a7cf76aa846731291c301a468a2ad87c
#
_entry.id   a7cf76aa846731291c301a468a2ad87c
#
_cell.length_a   1.000
_cell.length_b   1.000
_cell.length_c   1.000
_cell.angle_alpha   90.00
_cell.angle_beta   90.00
_cell.angle_gamma   90.00
#
_symmetry.space_group_name_H-M   'P 1'
#
loop_
_entity.id
_entity.type
_entity.pdbx_description
1 polymer ?
#
loop_
_entity_poly.entity_id
_entity_poly.type
_entity_poly.pdbx_seq_one_letter_code
_entity_poly.pdbx_strand_id
1 'polypeptide(L)'
;MPSRIFNVLFLCTGNSARSIMAEAMVRHYMGDRVHAQSAGTAPQPQVAAHAIAALQLAQLPTEGLYPKDVLAVMDEPFDLIVTVCEHARETCPIFPRPVPSIHVPLHDPHGEPLESFVRVRDEIGARLLPAVRQALGL
;
A
#
# COMPACT_ATOMS: atom_id res chain seq x y z
N MET A 1 9.35 11.66 -25.14
CA MET A 1 9.58 12.11 -23.76
C MET A 1 9.34 10.95 -22.80
N PRO A 2 10.28 10.68 -21.93
CA PRO A 2 10.05 9.66 -20.91
C PRO A 2 8.94 10.12 -19.97
N SER A 3 8.07 9.21 -19.60
CA SER A 3 7.02 9.48 -18.64
C SER A 3 7.61 9.61 -17.25
N ARG A 4 7.09 10.56 -16.47
CA ARG A 4 7.49 10.72 -15.07
C ARG A 4 7.09 9.50 -14.27
N ILE A 5 7.98 9.05 -13.37
CA ILE A 5 7.69 8.01 -12.40
C ILE A 5 7.28 8.67 -11.08
N PHE A 6 6.10 8.31 -10.58
CA PHE A 6 5.58 8.84 -9.32
C PHE A 6 5.96 7.92 -8.16
N ASN A 7 6.37 8.51 -7.04
CA ASN A 7 6.67 7.75 -5.81
C ASN A 7 5.44 7.79 -4.91
N VAL A 8 4.88 6.63 -4.61
CA VAL A 8 3.65 6.51 -3.82
C VAL A 8 3.90 5.62 -2.61
N LEU A 9 3.49 6.11 -1.44
CA LEU A 9 3.58 5.37 -0.18
C LEU A 9 2.19 4.91 0.25
N PHE A 10 2.04 3.61 0.50
CA PHE A 10 0.83 3.02 1.08
C PHE A 10 1.07 2.80 2.56
N LEU A 11 0.21 3.37 3.40
CA LEU A 11 0.40 3.42 4.84
C LEU A 11 -0.77 2.76 5.57
N CYS A 12 -0.46 1.79 6.43
CA CYS A 12 -1.41 1.22 7.37
C CYS A 12 -0.72 1.07 8.73
N THR A 13 -1.36 0.39 9.68
CA THR A 13 -0.77 0.21 11.01
C THR A 13 0.34 -0.82 10.98
N GLY A 14 0.00 -2.07 10.68
CA GLY A 14 0.93 -3.20 10.79
C GLY A 14 1.84 -3.43 9.60
N ASN A 15 1.51 -2.87 8.45
CA ASN A 15 2.24 -3.09 7.21
C ASN A 15 2.48 -4.59 6.94
N SER A 16 1.48 -5.40 7.19
CA SER A 16 1.57 -6.85 7.03
C SER A 16 0.56 -7.41 6.04
N ALA A 17 -0.54 -6.71 5.76
CA ALA A 17 -1.57 -7.17 4.84
C ALA A 17 -2.04 -6.08 3.88
N ARG A 18 -2.82 -5.10 4.35
CA ARG A 18 -3.49 -4.13 3.48
C ARG A 18 -2.52 -3.31 2.63
N SER A 19 -1.58 -2.63 3.25
CA SER A 19 -0.61 -1.82 2.51
C SER A 19 0.39 -2.66 1.73
N ILE A 20 0.73 -3.84 2.22
CA ILE A 20 1.59 -4.79 1.52
C ILE A 20 0.93 -5.25 0.21
N MET A 21 -0.35 -5.63 0.27
CA MET A 21 -1.07 -6.03 -0.94
C MET A 21 -1.22 -4.87 -1.91
N ALA A 22 -1.47 -3.65 -1.40
CA ALA A 22 -1.55 -2.46 -2.23
C ALA A 22 -0.23 -2.20 -2.96
N GLU A 23 0.89 -2.28 -2.24
CA GLU A 23 2.21 -2.12 -2.84
C GLU A 23 2.43 -3.13 -3.97
N ALA A 24 2.15 -4.41 -3.71
CA ALA A 24 2.37 -5.48 -4.70
C ALA A 24 1.51 -5.26 -5.95
N MET A 25 0.26 -4.89 -5.77
CA MET A 25 -0.68 -4.71 -6.88
C MET A 25 -0.35 -3.48 -7.71
N VAL A 26 -0.03 -2.36 -7.07
CA VAL A 26 0.37 -1.14 -7.80
C VAL A 26 1.69 -1.38 -8.52
N ARG A 27 2.64 -2.04 -7.88
CA ARG A 27 3.91 -2.41 -8.52
C ARG A 27 3.68 -3.23 -9.77
N HIS A 28 2.74 -4.17 -9.74
CA HIS A 28 2.46 -5.04 -10.88
C HIS A 28 1.69 -4.33 -11.99
N TYR A 29 0.61 -3.62 -11.63
CA TYR A 29 -0.31 -3.04 -12.62
C TYR A 29 0.10 -1.64 -13.10
N MET A 30 0.90 -0.91 -12.31
CA MET A 30 1.26 0.47 -12.60
C MET A 30 2.77 0.71 -12.51
N GLY A 31 3.59 -0.35 -12.54
CA GLY A 31 5.03 -0.25 -12.29
C GLY A 31 5.79 0.55 -13.33
N ASP A 32 5.22 0.77 -14.51
CA ASP A 32 5.81 1.62 -15.53
C ASP A 32 5.68 3.12 -15.21
N ARG A 33 4.75 3.50 -14.33
CA ARG A 33 4.49 4.89 -13.97
C ARG A 33 4.59 5.16 -12.48
N VAL A 34 4.57 4.14 -11.63
CA VAL A 34 4.53 4.30 -10.19
C VAL A 34 5.59 3.43 -9.52
N HIS A 35 6.42 4.06 -8.70
CA HIS A 35 7.29 3.36 -7.77
C HIS A 35 6.55 3.26 -6.44
N ALA A 36 6.10 2.05 -6.10
CA ALA A 36 5.24 1.81 -4.95
C ALA A 36 6.07 1.32 -3.76
N GLN A 37 5.79 1.90 -2.59
CA GLN A 37 6.34 1.44 -1.32
C GLN A 37 5.21 1.38 -0.31
N SER A 38 5.40 0.58 0.76
CA SER A 38 4.46 0.55 1.87
C SER A 38 5.21 0.62 3.19
N ALA A 39 4.53 1.08 4.23
CA ALA A 39 5.09 1.18 5.57
C ALA A 39 3.96 1.13 6.60
N GLY A 40 4.31 0.99 7.87
CA GLY A 40 3.37 0.98 8.96
C GLY A 40 3.75 1.94 10.06
N THR A 41 2.75 2.41 10.80
CA THR A 41 2.97 3.23 11.99
C THR A 41 3.39 2.39 13.20
N ALA A 42 3.07 1.09 13.17
CA ALA A 42 3.46 0.10 14.17
C ALA A 42 3.65 -1.25 13.47
N PRO A 43 4.75 -1.42 12.71
CA PRO A 43 4.90 -2.56 11.82
C PRO A 43 4.99 -3.89 12.57
N GLN A 44 4.36 -4.92 11.99
CA GLN A 44 4.46 -6.30 12.45
C GLN A 44 5.83 -6.89 12.07
N PRO A 45 6.27 -7.98 12.73
CA PRO A 45 7.54 -8.60 12.39
C PRO A 45 7.59 -9.23 11.00
N GLN A 46 6.44 -9.67 10.47
CA GLN A 46 6.37 -10.41 9.22
C GLN A 46 5.14 -10.04 8.42
N VAL A 47 5.22 -10.24 7.10
CA VAL A 47 4.05 -10.16 6.23
C VAL A 47 3.10 -11.30 6.59
N ALA A 48 1.80 -11.01 6.59
CA ALA A 48 0.77 -12.02 6.85
C ALA A 48 0.82 -13.11 5.77
N ALA A 49 0.85 -14.38 6.20
CA ALA A 49 0.90 -15.50 5.26
C ALA A 49 -0.29 -15.51 4.31
N HIS A 50 -1.49 -15.17 4.78
CA HIS A 50 -2.68 -15.11 3.95
C HIS A 50 -2.63 -13.94 2.95
N ALA A 51 -1.91 -12.86 3.25
CA ALA A 51 -1.71 -11.78 2.27
C ALA A 51 -0.88 -12.29 1.10
N ILE A 52 0.21 -13.01 1.39
CA ILE A 52 1.04 -13.62 0.34
C ILE A 52 0.21 -14.64 -0.46
N ALA A 53 -0.56 -15.49 0.21
CA ALA A 53 -1.38 -16.48 -0.47
C ALA A 53 -2.42 -15.83 -1.39
N ALA A 54 -3.08 -14.76 -0.93
CA ALA A 54 -4.08 -14.05 -1.73
C ALA A 54 -3.44 -13.44 -2.99
N LEU A 55 -2.24 -12.88 -2.87
CA LEU A 55 -1.51 -12.34 -4.01
C LEU A 55 -1.12 -13.46 -4.99
N GLN A 56 -0.63 -14.59 -4.48
CA GLN A 56 -0.22 -15.71 -5.31
C GLN A 56 -1.40 -16.34 -6.07
N LEU A 57 -2.58 -16.37 -5.45
CA LEU A 57 -3.79 -16.85 -6.12
C LEU A 57 -4.14 -16.00 -7.34
N ALA A 58 -3.75 -14.74 -7.35
CA ALA A 58 -3.96 -13.85 -8.49
C ALA A 58 -2.71 -13.77 -9.38
N GLN A 59 -1.72 -14.63 -9.17
CA GLN A 59 -0.46 -14.68 -9.93
C GLN A 59 0.33 -13.38 -9.86
N LEU A 60 0.28 -12.71 -8.70
CA LEU A 60 1.01 -11.47 -8.46
C LEU A 60 2.36 -11.77 -7.80
N PRO A 61 3.45 -11.10 -8.22
CA PRO A 61 4.74 -11.27 -7.58
C PRO A 61 4.74 -10.83 -6.12
N THR A 62 5.46 -11.56 -5.27
CA THR A 62 5.53 -11.28 -3.84
C THR A 62 6.95 -11.01 -3.35
N GLU A 63 7.93 -10.97 -4.23
CA GLU A 63 9.33 -10.74 -3.86
C GLU A 63 9.52 -9.31 -3.33
N GLY A 64 10.36 -9.19 -2.31
CA GLY A 64 10.73 -7.89 -1.77
C GLY A 64 9.69 -7.26 -0.86
N LEU A 65 8.62 -7.96 -0.51
CA LEU A 65 7.61 -7.47 0.41
C LEU A 65 8.05 -7.74 1.85
N TYR A 66 8.11 -6.70 2.67
CA TYR A 66 8.42 -6.84 4.08
C TYR A 66 7.86 -5.65 4.86
N PRO A 67 7.47 -5.84 6.13
CA PRO A 67 7.00 -4.72 6.95
C PRO A 67 8.14 -3.76 7.27
N LYS A 68 7.84 -2.45 7.28
CA LYS A 68 8.82 -1.45 7.69
C LYS A 68 8.12 -0.27 8.35
N ASP A 69 8.86 0.41 9.22
CA ASP A 69 8.36 1.58 9.93
C ASP A 69 8.33 2.77 8.98
N VAL A 70 7.26 3.56 9.05
CA VAL A 70 7.12 4.76 8.23
C VAL A 70 8.29 5.73 8.44
N LEU A 71 8.88 5.76 9.63
CA LEU A 71 10.03 6.62 9.90
C LEU A 71 11.25 6.27 9.05
N ALA A 72 11.36 5.01 8.62
CA ALA A 72 12.48 4.58 7.79
C ALA A 72 12.42 5.12 6.37
N VAL A 73 11.25 5.59 5.90
CA VAL A 73 11.06 6.08 4.53
C VAL A 73 10.65 7.54 4.46
N MET A 74 10.59 8.25 5.58
CA MET A 74 10.08 9.63 5.63
C MET A 74 10.89 10.63 4.81
N ASP A 75 12.17 10.36 4.58
CA ASP A 75 13.02 11.28 3.81
C ASP A 75 12.90 11.09 2.30
N GLU A 76 12.17 10.09 1.84
CA GLU A 76 12.01 9.85 0.41
C GLU A 76 11.01 10.83 -0.20
N PRO A 77 11.22 11.20 -1.48
CA PRO A 77 10.40 12.23 -2.12
C PRO A 77 9.08 11.67 -2.66
N PHE A 78 8.14 11.39 -1.77
CA PHE A 78 6.83 10.88 -2.18
C PHE A 78 6.00 11.94 -2.90
N ASP A 79 5.28 11.51 -3.93
CA ASP A 79 4.33 12.33 -4.67
C ASP A 79 2.91 12.16 -4.13
N LEU A 80 2.63 11.06 -3.45
CA LEU A 80 1.32 10.74 -2.91
C LEU A 80 1.46 9.79 -1.73
N ILE A 81 0.68 10.01 -0.68
CA ILE A 81 0.53 9.07 0.42
C ILE A 81 -0.91 8.54 0.40
N VAL A 82 -1.06 7.23 0.47
CA VAL A 82 -2.36 6.57 0.51
C VAL A 82 -2.50 5.87 1.85
N THR A 83 -3.39 6.36 2.71
CA THR A 83 -3.70 5.68 3.98
C THR A 83 -4.85 4.72 3.76
N VAL A 84 -4.74 3.52 4.31
CA VAL A 84 -5.73 2.46 4.09
C VAL A 84 -6.43 2.00 5.37
N CYS A 85 -6.11 2.62 6.51
CA CYS A 85 -6.84 2.41 7.76
C CYS A 85 -6.93 3.73 8.54
N GLU A 86 -7.95 3.85 9.39
CA GLU A 86 -8.18 5.08 10.16
C GLU A 86 -7.02 5.38 11.12
N HIS A 87 -6.48 4.35 11.78
CA HIS A 87 -5.36 4.57 12.70
C HIS A 87 -4.14 5.18 11.99
N ALA A 88 -3.80 4.66 10.80
CA ALA A 88 -2.69 5.23 10.03
C ALA A 88 -2.99 6.65 9.57
N ARG A 89 -4.24 6.95 9.23
CA ARG A 89 -4.67 8.29 8.86
C ARG A 89 -4.49 9.27 10.01
N GLU A 90 -4.90 8.86 11.23
CA GLU A 90 -4.84 9.69 12.43
C GLU A 90 -3.42 9.87 12.97
N THR A 91 -2.59 8.84 12.84
CA THR A 91 -1.23 8.81 13.41
C THR A 91 -0.14 9.01 12.37
N CYS A 92 -0.52 9.35 11.14
CA CYS A 92 0.44 9.62 10.07
C CYS A 92 1.40 10.74 10.51
N PRO A 93 2.72 10.50 10.49
CA PRO A 93 3.67 11.54 10.90
C PRO A 93 3.69 12.70 9.90
N ILE A 94 4.16 13.85 10.37
CA ILE A 94 4.34 15.01 9.50
C ILE A 94 5.62 14.80 8.70
N PHE A 95 5.50 14.78 7.37
CA PHE A 95 6.63 14.61 6.48
C PHE A 95 7.45 15.90 6.39
N PRO A 96 8.76 15.81 6.08
CA PRO A 96 9.63 17.00 6.00
C PRO A 96 9.15 18.05 5.00
N ARG A 97 8.32 17.66 4.04
CA ARG A 97 7.70 18.57 3.08
C ARG A 97 6.25 18.16 2.85
N PRO A 98 5.39 19.08 2.38
CA PRO A 98 3.99 18.74 2.10
C PRO A 98 3.90 17.65 1.03
N VAL A 99 3.06 16.64 1.30
CA VAL A 99 2.79 15.54 0.35
C VAL A 99 1.27 15.40 0.26
N PRO A 100 0.70 15.41 -0.95
CA PRO A 100 -0.73 15.12 -1.11
C PRO A 100 -1.06 13.73 -0.55
N SER A 101 -2.24 13.60 0.04
CA SER A 101 -2.66 12.31 0.58
C SER A 101 -4.11 12.03 0.23
N ILE A 102 -4.42 10.74 0.06
CA ILE A 102 -5.79 10.26 -0.08
C ILE A 102 -6.01 9.14 0.92
N HIS A 103 -7.27 8.91 1.27
CA HIS A 103 -7.64 7.87 2.21
C HIS A 103 -8.58 6.89 1.51
N VAL A 104 -8.14 5.62 1.40
CA VAL A 104 -8.93 4.54 0.81
C VAL A 104 -9.05 3.45 1.87
N PRO A 105 -10.07 3.53 2.74
CA PRO A 105 -10.17 2.58 3.86
C PRO A 105 -10.45 1.17 3.36
N LEU A 106 -9.70 0.21 3.90
CA LEU A 106 -9.84 -1.20 3.60
C LEU A 106 -10.14 -1.94 4.89
N HIS A 107 -10.98 -2.99 4.79
CA HIS A 107 -11.26 -3.85 5.92
C HIS A 107 -9.97 -4.52 6.42
N ASP A 108 -9.80 -4.60 7.75
CA ASP A 108 -8.66 -5.29 8.35
C ASP A 108 -8.95 -6.80 8.43
N PRO A 109 -8.27 -7.63 7.63
CA PRO A 109 -8.52 -9.07 7.62
C PRO A 109 -7.73 -9.84 8.69
N HIS A 110 -7.01 -9.15 9.59
CA HIS A 110 -6.19 -9.81 10.60
C HIS A 110 -7.00 -10.82 11.42
N GLY A 111 -6.51 -12.04 11.53
CA GLY A 111 -7.19 -13.10 12.28
C GLY A 111 -8.35 -13.76 11.53
N GLU A 112 -8.64 -13.33 10.30
CA GLU A 112 -9.74 -13.86 9.51
C GLU A 112 -9.24 -14.90 8.50
N PRO A 113 -10.15 -15.69 7.90
CA PRO A 113 -9.77 -16.68 6.89
C PRO A 113 -9.16 -16.07 5.63
N LEU A 114 -8.54 -16.92 4.82
CA LEU A 114 -7.95 -16.50 3.55
C LEU A 114 -8.94 -15.74 2.65
N GLU A 115 -10.20 -16.12 2.65
CA GLU A 115 -11.24 -15.47 1.85
C GLU A 115 -11.37 -13.99 2.15
N SER A 116 -11.13 -13.57 3.40
CA SER A 116 -11.16 -12.16 3.78
C SER A 116 -9.99 -11.39 3.14
N PHE A 117 -8.82 -12.02 3.08
CA PHE A 117 -7.67 -11.41 2.41
C PHE A 117 -7.89 -11.31 0.90
N VAL A 118 -8.53 -12.32 0.30
CA VAL A 118 -8.90 -12.29 -1.11
C VAL A 118 -9.87 -11.13 -1.39
N ARG A 119 -10.84 -10.92 -0.50
CA ARG A 119 -11.78 -9.79 -0.65
C ARG A 119 -11.07 -8.45 -0.56
N VAL A 120 -10.13 -8.30 0.38
CA VAL A 120 -9.35 -7.05 0.49
C VAL A 120 -8.52 -6.84 -0.79
N ARG A 121 -7.88 -7.89 -1.31
CA ARG A 121 -7.17 -7.84 -2.59
C ARG A 121 -8.08 -7.33 -3.70
N ASP A 122 -9.29 -7.88 -3.80
CA ASP A 122 -10.24 -7.50 -4.84
C ASP A 122 -10.73 -6.06 -4.65
N GLU A 123 -10.90 -5.61 -3.40
CA GLU A 123 -11.22 -4.21 -3.09
C GLU A 123 -10.11 -3.25 -3.53
N ILE A 124 -8.86 -3.64 -3.34
CA ILE A 124 -7.74 -2.84 -3.82
C ILE A 124 -7.83 -2.65 -5.33
N GLY A 125 -8.11 -3.72 -6.06
CA GLY A 125 -8.27 -3.63 -7.51
C GLY A 125 -9.43 -2.75 -7.94
N ALA A 126 -10.55 -2.82 -7.23
CA ALA A 126 -11.77 -2.11 -7.59
C ALA A 126 -11.78 -0.65 -7.16
N ARG A 127 -11.14 -0.31 -6.02
CA ARG A 127 -11.25 1.02 -5.41
C ARG A 127 -9.93 1.76 -5.32
N LEU A 128 -8.86 1.08 -4.92
CA LEU A 128 -7.59 1.75 -4.66
C LEU A 128 -6.83 2.07 -5.95
N LEU A 129 -6.73 1.12 -6.87
CA LEU A 129 -6.04 1.37 -8.14
C LEU A 129 -6.64 2.55 -8.91
N PRO A 130 -7.99 2.64 -9.08
CA PRO A 130 -8.57 3.81 -9.73
C PRO A 130 -8.33 5.11 -8.97
N ALA A 131 -8.38 5.07 -7.63
CA ALA A 131 -8.15 6.27 -6.82
C ALA A 131 -6.72 6.80 -6.98
N VAL A 132 -5.73 5.90 -7.03
CA VAL A 132 -4.34 6.28 -7.25
C VAL A 132 -4.17 6.89 -8.65
N ARG A 133 -4.76 6.26 -9.67
CA ARG A 133 -4.70 6.80 -11.04
C ARG A 133 -5.27 8.22 -11.10
N GLN A 134 -6.44 8.41 -10.50
CA GLN A 134 -7.09 9.71 -10.48
C GLN A 134 -6.25 10.76 -9.76
N ALA A 135 -5.70 10.41 -8.59
CA ALA A 135 -4.89 11.34 -7.81
C ALA A 135 -3.61 11.76 -8.54
N LEU A 136 -3.05 10.89 -9.38
CA LEU A 136 -1.82 11.16 -10.13
C LEU A 136 -2.09 11.68 -11.54
N GLY A 137 -3.34 11.75 -11.97
CA GLY A 137 -3.68 12.20 -13.32
C GLY A 137 -3.34 11.19 -14.41
N LEU A 138 -3.38 9.92 -14.06
CA LEU A 138 -3.03 8.84 -15.00
C LEU A 138 -4.23 8.18 -15.66
#